data_bb3339fbd5a1ac455ef6d5c6d3330896
#
_entry.id   bb3339fbd5a1ac455ef6d5c6d3330896
#
_cell.length_a   1.000
_cell.length_b   1.000
_cell.length_c   1.000
_cell.angle_alpha   90.00
_cell.angle_beta   90.00
_cell.angle_gamma   90.00
#
_symmetry.space_group_name_H-M   'P 1'
#
loop_
_entity.id
_entity.type
_entity.pdbx_description
1 polymer ?
#
loop_
_entity_poly.entity_id
_entity_poly.type
_entity_poly.pdbx_seq_one_letter_code
_entity_poly.pdbx_strand_id
1 'polypeptide(L)'
;MRRSPQSGSVQWFIGDEDDRPHHARDTKGRAAAHGRVVREGVEFYSNGDCYEGEFHKGRCNGSGVYNFFGKGKYEGDWVDGKYDGYGIESWARGSRYRGQYRQGLRHGHGVYRFYSGDCYAGEWAGGQSHGIGAQTCSDGSSYVGEFKCGVKHGLGSYHFRNGDRYAGEYFGDKIHGFGVYRFANGHCYEGSWHEGKKQGFGMYTFRNGDKRSGEWDFGTLKSPLPPTDPSVERAVQAAQRAAENAFHLPRVDEQVHKVVMAANRAATAARVAAIKAVQNRMDGKFCDTYV
;
A
#
# COMPACT_ATOMS: atom_id res chain seq x y z
N MET A 1 -11.64 28.59 -23.31
CA MET A 1 -10.42 28.06 -22.66
C MET A 1 -10.82 27.49 -21.31
N ARG A 2 -11.08 26.19 -21.20
CA ARG A 2 -11.30 25.50 -19.92
C ARG A 2 -10.01 24.77 -19.58
N ARG A 3 -9.42 25.11 -18.45
CA ARG A 3 -8.23 24.45 -17.93
C ARG A 3 -8.53 22.98 -17.69
N SER A 4 -7.70 22.12 -18.26
CA SER A 4 -7.65 20.70 -17.90
C SER A 4 -7.42 20.59 -16.40
N PRO A 5 -8.09 19.65 -15.71
CA PRO A 5 -7.74 19.40 -14.32
C PRO A 5 -6.30 18.86 -14.31
N GLN A 6 -5.42 19.60 -13.67
CA GLN A 6 -4.11 19.08 -13.30
C GLN A 6 -4.37 17.83 -12.46
N SER A 7 -3.83 16.69 -12.92
CA SER A 7 -3.70 15.50 -12.10
C SER A 7 -2.81 15.87 -10.94
N GLY A 8 -3.41 16.26 -9.82
CA GLY A 8 -2.71 16.38 -8.57
C GLY A 8 -2.11 15.00 -8.28
N SER A 9 -0.79 14.89 -8.34
CA SER A 9 -0.07 13.78 -7.78
C SER A 9 -0.42 13.75 -6.30
N VAL A 10 -1.32 12.88 -5.91
CA VAL A 10 -1.53 12.58 -4.50
C VAL A 10 -0.26 11.86 -4.06
N GLN A 11 0.67 12.63 -3.55
CA GLN A 11 1.84 12.11 -2.87
C GLN A 11 1.30 11.43 -1.61
N TRP A 12 1.21 10.10 -1.65
CA TRP A 12 0.84 9.28 -0.53
C TRP A 12 1.98 9.35 0.48
N PHE A 13 1.91 10.30 1.41
CA PHE A 13 2.75 10.29 2.60
C PHE A 13 2.38 9.04 3.40
N ILE A 14 3.17 8.00 3.23
CA ILE A 14 3.30 6.91 4.18
C ILE A 14 3.76 7.59 5.45
N GLY A 15 2.98 7.46 6.52
CA GLY A 15 3.18 8.15 7.78
C GLY A 15 4.66 8.24 8.16
N ASP A 16 5.03 9.41 8.65
CA ASP A 16 6.39 9.83 8.93
C ASP A 16 7.26 8.68 9.45
N GLU A 17 8.39 8.43 8.78
CA GLU A 17 9.37 7.40 9.15
C GLU A 17 9.99 7.64 10.55
N ASP A 18 9.79 8.83 11.13
CA ASP A 18 10.34 9.25 12.42
C ASP A 18 9.59 8.74 13.66
N ASP A 19 8.44 8.07 13.51
CA ASP A 19 7.64 7.57 14.64
C ASP A 19 7.89 6.09 14.99
N ARG A 20 9.05 5.54 14.63
CA ARG A 20 9.45 4.18 15.04
C ARG A 20 9.87 4.20 16.51
N PRO A 21 9.51 3.19 17.30
CA PRO A 21 9.97 3.11 18.69
C PRO A 21 11.49 2.98 18.73
N HIS A 22 12.18 4.03 19.15
CA HIS A 22 13.59 3.95 19.55
C HIS A 22 13.64 3.21 20.89
N HIS A 23 14.20 2.01 20.90
CA HIS A 23 14.50 1.27 22.12
C HIS A 23 15.56 2.01 22.92
N ALA A 24 15.15 2.89 23.82
CA ALA A 24 16.01 3.40 24.86
C ALA A 24 16.07 2.37 26.00
N ARG A 25 17.25 1.79 26.21
CA ARG A 25 17.54 0.98 27.40
C ARG A 25 17.64 1.90 28.59
N ASP A 26 16.75 1.76 29.54
CA ASP A 26 16.99 2.20 30.92
C ASP A 26 16.82 1.01 31.86
N THR A 27 17.95 0.43 32.27
CA THR A 27 18.03 -0.67 33.21
C THR A 27 18.39 -0.11 34.57
N LYS A 28 17.47 -0.09 35.53
CA LYS A 28 17.82 -0.10 36.97
C LYS A 28 17.06 -1.19 37.68
N GLY A 29 17.85 -2.14 38.21
CA GLY A 29 17.38 -3.36 38.79
C GLY A 29 16.68 -3.21 40.15
N ARG A 30 15.79 -4.14 40.42
CA ARG A 30 15.30 -4.50 41.74
C ARG A 30 15.35 -6.01 41.92
N ALA A 31 15.86 -6.46 43.08
CA ALA A 31 16.09 -7.84 43.42
C ALA A 31 14.84 -8.71 43.40
N ALA A 32 14.99 -9.96 42.94
CA ALA A 32 13.95 -10.92 42.68
C ALA A 32 13.38 -11.53 43.98
N ALA A 33 12.05 -11.55 44.09
CA ALA A 33 11.31 -12.50 44.90
C ALA A 33 11.06 -13.76 44.03
N HIS A 34 11.22 -14.96 44.58
CA HIS A 34 11.01 -16.24 43.90
C HIS A 34 9.56 -16.44 43.52
N GLY A 35 9.13 -15.92 42.37
CA GLY A 35 7.83 -16.12 41.76
C GLY A 35 7.92 -17.01 40.51
N ARG A 36 6.84 -17.69 40.14
CA ARG A 36 6.75 -18.50 38.92
C ARG A 36 6.93 -17.57 37.71
N VAL A 37 7.99 -17.74 36.94
CA VAL A 37 8.25 -17.00 35.71
C VAL A 37 7.15 -17.28 34.69
N VAL A 38 6.55 -16.25 34.16
CA VAL A 38 5.54 -16.32 33.09
C VAL A 38 6.08 -15.60 31.85
N ARG A 39 5.57 -15.95 30.69
CA ARG A 39 6.02 -15.32 29.41
C ARG A 39 5.32 -14.02 29.13
N GLU A 40 4.08 -13.86 29.61
CA GLU A 40 3.27 -12.67 29.36
C GLU A 40 3.51 -11.60 30.44
N GLY A 41 3.85 -10.42 30.02
CA GLY A 41 4.14 -9.26 30.87
C GLY A 41 3.72 -7.92 30.27
N VAL A 42 3.86 -6.88 31.09
CA VAL A 42 3.57 -5.48 30.69
C VAL A 42 4.83 -4.65 30.85
N GLU A 43 5.22 -3.93 29.83
CA GLU A 43 6.31 -2.97 29.83
C GLU A 43 5.79 -1.57 29.52
N PHE A 44 6.19 -0.58 30.32
CA PHE A 44 5.90 0.84 30.11
C PHE A 44 7.16 1.56 29.70
N TYR A 45 7.04 2.36 28.65
CA TYR A 45 8.14 3.15 28.11
C TYR A 45 8.05 4.60 28.59
N SER A 46 9.18 5.30 28.63
CA SER A 46 9.30 6.68 29.09
C SER A 46 8.47 7.69 28.27
N ASN A 47 8.21 7.36 27.01
CA ASN A 47 7.38 8.16 26.11
C ASN A 47 5.85 7.97 26.31
N GLY A 48 5.46 7.14 27.29
CA GLY A 48 4.07 6.82 27.59
C GLY A 48 3.49 5.64 26.81
N ASP A 49 4.26 5.03 25.90
CA ASP A 49 3.86 3.81 25.22
C ASP A 49 3.81 2.62 26.18
N CYS A 50 3.11 1.57 25.80
CA CYS A 50 2.98 0.36 26.60
C CYS A 50 2.95 -0.87 25.69
N TYR A 51 3.73 -1.90 26.07
CA TYR A 51 3.62 -3.23 25.49
C TYR A 51 2.97 -4.19 26.48
N GLU A 52 2.03 -4.97 26.00
CA GLU A 52 1.32 -6.02 26.73
C GLU A 52 1.36 -7.31 25.90
N GLY A 53 2.08 -8.33 26.35
CA GLY A 53 2.23 -9.53 25.52
C GLY A 53 3.33 -10.46 25.98
N GLU A 54 3.75 -11.32 25.07
CA GLU A 54 4.78 -12.34 25.32
C GLU A 54 6.20 -11.73 25.22
N PHE A 55 7.08 -12.18 26.11
CA PHE A 55 8.49 -11.83 26.15
C PHE A 55 9.37 -13.09 26.00
N HIS A 56 10.53 -12.90 25.41
CA HIS A 56 11.63 -13.85 25.42
C HIS A 56 12.96 -13.12 25.61
N LYS A 57 13.73 -13.50 26.63
CA LYS A 57 15.00 -12.87 26.99
C LYS A 57 14.92 -11.33 27.06
N GLY A 58 13.90 -10.82 27.75
CA GLY A 58 13.69 -9.39 27.96
C GLY A 58 13.28 -8.59 26.73
N ARG A 59 12.85 -9.25 25.63
CA ARG A 59 12.37 -8.60 24.42
C ARG A 59 10.95 -9.03 24.09
N CYS A 60 10.16 -8.10 23.53
CA CYS A 60 8.86 -8.43 22.96
C CYS A 60 9.04 -9.55 21.92
N ASN A 61 8.32 -10.66 22.09
CA ASN A 61 8.44 -11.84 21.25
C ASN A 61 7.15 -12.65 21.32
N GLY A 62 6.74 -13.32 20.23
CA GLY A 62 5.45 -14.02 20.18
C GLY A 62 4.29 -13.07 19.90
N SER A 63 3.20 -13.17 20.66
CA SER A 63 1.99 -12.38 20.45
C SER A 63 1.89 -11.23 21.45
N GLY A 64 1.56 -10.01 20.98
CA GLY A 64 1.44 -8.87 21.87
C GLY A 64 0.79 -7.64 21.25
N VAL A 65 0.36 -6.75 22.12
CA VAL A 65 -0.23 -5.44 21.80
C VAL A 65 0.74 -4.35 22.21
N TYR A 66 1.08 -3.46 21.28
CA TYR A 66 1.82 -2.25 21.57
C TYR A 66 0.89 -1.04 21.42
N ASN A 67 0.71 -0.30 22.48
CA ASN A 67 -0.10 0.90 22.52
C ASN A 67 0.82 2.12 22.41
N PHE A 68 0.72 2.85 21.32
CA PHE A 68 1.39 4.14 21.13
C PHE A 68 0.57 5.23 21.84
N PHE A 69 1.16 5.92 22.77
CA PHE A 69 0.46 6.95 23.54
C PHE A 69 -0.14 8.03 22.63
N GLY A 70 -1.48 8.08 22.58
CA GLY A 70 -2.23 9.06 21.76
C GLY A 70 -2.17 8.84 20.24
N LYS A 71 -1.42 7.85 19.72
CA LYS A 71 -1.20 7.69 18.27
C LYS A 71 -1.92 6.48 17.67
N GLY A 72 -2.11 5.41 18.45
CA GLY A 72 -2.76 4.19 17.98
C GLY A 72 -2.21 2.94 18.62
N LYS A 73 -2.27 1.80 17.92
CA LYS A 73 -1.76 0.53 18.43
C LYS A 73 -1.35 -0.43 17.32
N TYR A 74 -0.44 -1.35 17.65
CA TYR A 74 -0.16 -2.55 16.89
C TYR A 74 -0.62 -3.79 17.67
N GLU A 75 -1.26 -4.74 16.99
CA GLU A 75 -1.74 -6.00 17.53
C GLU A 75 -1.27 -7.14 16.60
N GLY A 76 -0.37 -8.01 17.04
CA GLY A 76 0.17 -9.04 16.15
C GLY A 76 1.40 -9.75 16.68
N ASP A 77 2.16 -10.30 15.74
CA ASP A 77 3.34 -11.13 15.99
C ASP A 77 4.61 -10.27 16.14
N TRP A 78 5.49 -10.73 17.01
CA TRP A 78 6.75 -10.05 17.37
C TRP A 78 7.93 -11.01 17.35
N VAL A 79 9.06 -10.55 16.85
CA VAL A 79 10.35 -11.22 16.92
C VAL A 79 11.42 -10.22 17.35
N ASP A 80 12.09 -10.52 18.47
CA ASP A 80 13.20 -9.71 19.01
C ASP A 80 12.92 -8.19 19.08
N GLY A 81 11.72 -7.82 19.56
CA GLY A 81 11.30 -6.43 19.74
C GLY A 81 10.82 -5.72 18.48
N LYS A 82 10.61 -6.44 17.38
CA LYS A 82 10.10 -5.88 16.12
C LYS A 82 8.82 -6.58 15.66
N TYR A 83 7.95 -5.87 14.94
CA TYR A 83 6.84 -6.47 14.23
C TYR A 83 7.39 -7.45 13.19
N ASP A 84 6.99 -8.70 13.24
CA ASP A 84 7.44 -9.72 12.31
C ASP A 84 6.39 -10.85 12.26
N GLY A 85 5.91 -11.21 11.08
CA GLY A 85 4.77 -12.11 10.90
C GLY A 85 3.52 -11.39 10.48
N TYR A 86 2.40 -11.57 11.19
CA TYR A 86 1.11 -10.99 10.85
C TYR A 86 0.63 -10.03 11.93
N GLY A 87 -0.02 -8.95 11.52
CA GLY A 87 -0.53 -8.00 12.49
C GLY A 87 -1.49 -6.96 11.92
N ILE A 88 -2.06 -6.22 12.84
CA ILE A 88 -2.95 -5.09 12.58
C ILE A 88 -2.36 -3.86 13.25
N GLU A 89 -2.09 -2.83 12.46
CA GLU A 89 -1.73 -1.51 12.96
C GLU A 89 -2.92 -0.58 12.76
N SER A 90 -3.28 0.16 13.80
CA SER A 90 -4.40 1.09 13.79
C SER A 90 -3.94 2.43 14.34
N TRP A 91 -4.17 3.50 13.59
CA TRP A 91 -3.83 4.86 13.98
C TRP A 91 -5.03 5.59 14.57
N ALA A 92 -4.78 6.50 15.49
CA ALA A 92 -5.82 7.29 16.18
C ALA A 92 -6.73 8.06 15.20
N ARG A 93 -6.20 8.49 14.05
CA ARG A 93 -6.96 9.18 13.00
C ARG A 93 -7.86 8.25 12.17
N GLY A 94 -7.84 6.93 12.42
CA GLY A 94 -8.72 5.97 11.76
C GLY A 94 -8.08 5.20 10.60
N SER A 95 -6.85 5.50 10.21
CA SER A 95 -6.11 4.64 9.26
C SER A 95 -5.83 3.27 9.86
N ARG A 96 -5.75 2.24 9.02
CA ARG A 96 -5.53 0.87 9.48
C ARG A 96 -4.81 0.04 8.43
N TYR A 97 -3.77 -0.68 8.86
CA TYR A 97 -3.13 -1.72 8.07
C TYR A 97 -3.46 -3.10 8.63
N ARG A 98 -3.66 -4.07 7.76
CA ARG A 98 -3.78 -5.51 8.08
C ARG A 98 -2.94 -6.28 7.10
N GLY A 99 -1.92 -6.98 7.58
CA GLY A 99 -1.02 -7.64 6.65
C GLY A 99 0.17 -8.27 7.31
N GLN A 100 1.15 -8.55 6.46
CA GLN A 100 2.44 -9.08 6.86
C GLN A 100 3.42 -7.98 7.23
N TYR A 101 4.30 -8.31 8.16
CA TYR A 101 5.42 -7.49 8.59
C TYR A 101 6.71 -8.29 8.53
N ARG A 102 7.81 -7.61 8.31
CA ARG A 102 9.15 -8.16 8.38
C ARG A 102 10.08 -7.09 8.95
N GLN A 103 10.75 -7.42 10.08
CA GLN A 103 11.71 -6.54 10.74
C GLN A 103 11.17 -5.13 11.03
N GLY A 104 9.90 -5.02 11.43
CA GLY A 104 9.23 -3.75 11.75
C GLY A 104 8.58 -3.04 10.56
N LEU A 105 8.73 -3.54 9.34
CA LEU A 105 8.20 -2.92 8.13
C LEU A 105 7.07 -3.75 7.51
N ARG A 106 6.06 -3.10 6.92
CA ARG A 106 5.05 -3.78 6.10
C ARG A 106 5.74 -4.50 4.96
N HIS A 107 5.39 -5.76 4.76
CA HIS A 107 6.02 -6.64 3.80
C HIS A 107 5.01 -7.66 3.27
N GLY A 108 5.36 -8.39 2.17
CA GLY A 108 4.49 -9.42 1.60
C GLY A 108 3.16 -8.84 1.11
N HIS A 109 2.03 -9.32 1.60
CA HIS A 109 0.71 -8.83 1.22
C HIS A 109 -0.02 -8.16 2.37
N GLY A 110 -0.90 -7.21 2.05
CA GLY A 110 -1.71 -6.54 3.07
C GLY A 110 -2.69 -5.52 2.49
N VAL A 111 -3.55 -5.03 3.37
CA VAL A 111 -4.55 -4.00 3.07
C VAL A 111 -4.31 -2.81 3.96
N TYR A 112 -4.14 -1.65 3.36
CA TYR A 112 -4.10 -0.36 4.06
C TYR A 112 -5.37 0.43 3.75
N ARG A 113 -6.12 0.79 4.78
CA ARG A 113 -7.24 1.72 4.69
C ARG A 113 -6.83 3.04 5.30
N PHE A 114 -6.87 4.08 4.49
CA PHE A 114 -6.59 5.44 4.89
C PHE A 114 -7.81 6.06 5.60
N TYR A 115 -7.57 7.02 6.48
CA TYR A 115 -8.64 7.77 7.13
C TYR A 115 -9.51 8.56 6.13
N SER A 116 -8.97 8.88 4.94
CA SER A 116 -9.69 9.51 3.82
C SER A 116 -10.77 8.60 3.20
N GLY A 117 -10.74 7.30 3.50
CA GLY A 117 -11.58 6.28 2.85
C GLY A 117 -10.90 5.56 1.70
N ASP A 118 -9.74 6.02 1.27
CA ASP A 118 -8.94 5.34 0.27
C ASP A 118 -8.45 3.99 0.78
N CYS A 119 -8.16 3.07 -0.14
CA CYS A 119 -7.68 1.74 0.22
C CYS A 119 -6.63 1.27 -0.78
N TYR A 120 -5.56 0.65 -0.26
CA TYR A 120 -4.63 -0.13 -1.07
C TYR A 120 -4.65 -1.58 -0.59
N ALA A 121 -4.74 -2.51 -1.53
CA ALA A 121 -4.70 -3.95 -1.29
C ALA A 121 -3.72 -4.58 -2.29
N GLY A 122 -2.65 -5.21 -1.81
CA GLY A 122 -1.62 -5.74 -2.71
C GLY A 122 -0.33 -6.09 -2.00
N GLU A 123 0.74 -6.08 -2.76
CA GLU A 123 2.08 -6.40 -2.31
C GLU A 123 2.76 -5.20 -1.64
N TRP A 124 3.63 -5.49 -0.67
CA TRP A 124 4.37 -4.54 0.15
C TRP A 124 5.84 -4.93 0.23
N ALA A 125 6.72 -3.97 0.11
CA ALA A 125 8.16 -4.14 0.34
C ALA A 125 8.73 -2.89 1.03
N GLY A 126 9.48 -3.10 2.13
CA GLY A 126 10.14 -2.01 2.85
C GLY A 126 9.19 -0.92 3.36
N GLY A 127 7.96 -1.29 3.78
CA GLY A 127 6.95 -0.35 4.26
C GLY A 127 6.11 0.31 3.18
N GLN A 128 6.42 0.12 1.88
CA GLN A 128 5.80 0.78 0.75
C GLN A 128 5.00 -0.20 -0.13
N SER A 129 3.95 0.28 -0.82
CA SER A 129 3.29 -0.48 -1.87
C SER A 129 4.29 -0.83 -2.98
N HIS A 130 4.27 -2.10 -3.40
CA HIS A 130 5.21 -2.65 -4.37
C HIS A 130 4.53 -3.78 -5.15
N GLY A 131 5.14 -4.24 -6.27
CA GLY A 131 4.57 -5.34 -7.03
C GLY A 131 3.15 -5.07 -7.51
N ILE A 132 2.29 -6.07 -7.48
CA ILE A 132 0.90 -5.96 -7.95
C ILE A 132 -0.02 -5.51 -6.82
N GLY A 133 -0.91 -4.56 -7.12
CA GLY A 133 -1.90 -4.09 -6.16
C GLY A 133 -3.11 -3.41 -6.80
N ALA A 134 -4.13 -3.24 -5.97
CA ALA A 134 -5.34 -2.48 -6.29
C ALA A 134 -5.47 -1.31 -5.32
N GLN A 135 -5.66 -0.12 -5.86
CA GLN A 135 -5.96 1.10 -5.11
C GLN A 135 -7.38 1.55 -5.45
N THR A 136 -8.19 1.79 -4.42
CA THR A 136 -9.51 2.43 -4.58
C THR A 136 -9.50 3.74 -3.82
N CYS A 137 -9.96 4.80 -4.46
CA CYS A 137 -10.04 6.12 -3.86
C CYS A 137 -11.47 6.42 -3.41
N SER A 138 -11.59 7.25 -2.39
CA SER A 138 -12.89 7.69 -1.84
C SER A 138 -13.75 8.47 -2.85
N ASP A 139 -13.14 9.01 -3.90
CA ASP A 139 -13.83 9.69 -5.00
C ASP A 139 -14.45 8.75 -6.03
N GLY A 140 -14.28 7.42 -5.85
CA GLY A 140 -14.78 6.38 -6.76
C GLY A 140 -13.81 6.00 -7.89
N SER A 141 -12.65 6.63 -7.98
CA SER A 141 -11.61 6.19 -8.91
C SER A 141 -10.89 4.96 -8.41
N SER A 142 -10.31 4.17 -9.32
CA SER A 142 -9.56 2.97 -8.94
C SER A 142 -8.43 2.67 -9.92
N TYR A 143 -7.37 2.09 -9.39
CA TYR A 143 -6.21 1.59 -10.15
C TYR A 143 -5.95 0.14 -9.79
N VAL A 144 -5.66 -0.68 -10.79
CA VAL A 144 -5.14 -2.03 -10.63
C VAL A 144 -3.91 -2.14 -11.52
N GLY A 145 -2.76 -2.49 -10.92
CA GLY A 145 -1.52 -2.52 -11.69
C GLY A 145 -0.29 -2.70 -10.82
N GLU A 146 0.84 -2.44 -11.44
CA GLU A 146 2.15 -2.52 -10.81
C GLU A 146 2.45 -1.25 -10.00
N PHE A 147 3.14 -1.44 -8.87
CA PHE A 147 3.66 -0.40 -8.00
C PHE A 147 5.16 -0.60 -7.78
N LYS A 148 5.87 0.49 -7.64
CA LYS A 148 7.29 0.49 -7.28
C LYS A 148 7.56 1.61 -6.28
N CYS A 149 8.00 1.22 -5.07
CA CYS A 149 8.35 2.18 -4.01
C CYS A 149 7.25 3.24 -3.77
N GLY A 150 6.01 2.78 -3.61
CA GLY A 150 4.87 3.64 -3.25
C GLY A 150 4.14 4.30 -4.41
N VAL A 151 4.65 4.23 -5.65
CA VAL A 151 4.08 4.89 -6.82
C VAL A 151 3.62 3.89 -7.89
N LYS A 152 2.62 4.27 -8.71
CA LYS A 152 2.21 3.50 -9.88
C LYS A 152 3.36 3.44 -10.88
N HIS A 153 3.67 2.25 -11.38
CA HIS A 153 4.78 2.01 -12.29
C HIS A 153 4.46 0.79 -13.16
N GLY A 154 5.17 0.60 -14.30
CA GLY A 154 4.91 -0.55 -15.16
C GLY A 154 3.48 -0.56 -15.74
N LEU A 155 2.85 -1.71 -15.80
CA LEU A 155 1.52 -1.87 -16.39
C LEU A 155 0.40 -1.66 -15.39
N GLY A 156 -0.69 -1.05 -15.84
CA GLY A 156 -1.88 -0.89 -15.01
C GLY A 156 -3.10 -0.34 -15.74
N SER A 157 -4.25 -0.52 -15.11
CA SER A 157 -5.53 0.02 -15.57
C SER A 157 -6.10 0.98 -14.54
N TYR A 158 -6.60 2.11 -14.99
CA TYR A 158 -7.20 3.15 -14.16
C TYR A 158 -8.63 3.44 -14.61
N HIS A 159 -9.54 3.46 -13.66
CA HIS A 159 -10.89 3.96 -13.83
C HIS A 159 -11.00 5.31 -13.14
N PHE A 160 -11.19 6.36 -13.91
CA PHE A 160 -11.32 7.72 -13.40
C PHE A 160 -12.75 7.99 -12.89
N ARG A 161 -12.88 8.88 -11.92
CA ARG A 161 -14.19 9.29 -11.37
C ARG A 161 -15.19 9.79 -12.44
N ASN A 162 -14.67 10.42 -13.50
CA ASN A 162 -15.51 10.95 -14.60
C ASN A 162 -15.97 9.89 -15.61
N GLY A 163 -15.62 8.61 -15.38
CA GLY A 163 -15.94 7.49 -16.25
C GLY A 163 -14.91 7.21 -17.35
N ASP A 164 -13.86 8.02 -17.46
CA ASP A 164 -12.73 7.71 -18.34
C ASP A 164 -12.00 6.45 -17.86
N ARG A 165 -11.33 5.78 -18.78
CA ARG A 165 -10.50 4.59 -18.47
C ARG A 165 -9.18 4.66 -19.21
N TYR A 166 -8.13 4.29 -18.52
CA TYR A 166 -6.82 4.08 -19.14
C TYR A 166 -6.32 2.68 -18.84
N ALA A 167 -5.67 2.05 -19.81
CA ALA A 167 -4.91 0.83 -19.63
C ALA A 167 -3.61 0.92 -20.44
N GLY A 168 -2.48 0.62 -19.81
CA GLY A 168 -1.16 0.78 -20.42
C GLY A 168 -0.07 0.99 -19.39
N GLU A 169 0.97 1.67 -19.80
CA GLU A 169 2.20 1.85 -19.04
C GLU A 169 2.14 3.10 -18.14
N TYR A 170 2.80 3.01 -16.99
CA TYR A 170 2.97 4.06 -15.99
C TYR A 170 4.43 4.25 -15.62
N PHE A 171 4.81 5.47 -15.33
CA PHE A 171 6.08 5.82 -14.74
C PHE A 171 5.90 6.92 -13.69
N GLY A 172 6.21 6.61 -12.42
CA GLY A 172 6.13 7.59 -11.33
C GLY A 172 4.75 8.25 -11.19
N ASP A 173 3.68 7.44 -11.04
CA ASP A 173 2.27 7.86 -10.95
C ASP A 173 1.67 8.48 -12.22
N LYS A 174 2.46 8.66 -13.28
CA LYS A 174 1.99 9.29 -14.51
C LYS A 174 1.79 8.24 -15.61
N ILE A 175 0.77 8.43 -16.42
CA ILE A 175 0.61 7.74 -17.70
C ILE A 175 1.85 8.01 -18.55
N HIS A 176 2.49 6.95 -19.05
CA HIS A 176 3.73 7.03 -19.81
C HIS A 176 3.77 5.88 -20.83
N GLY A 177 4.80 5.84 -21.72
CA GLY A 177 4.97 4.74 -22.67
C GLY A 177 3.77 4.55 -23.60
N PHE A 178 3.25 3.33 -23.73
CA PHE A 178 2.14 3.01 -24.61
C PHE A 178 0.87 2.65 -23.82
N GLY A 179 -0.28 3.08 -24.32
CA GLY A 179 -1.56 2.74 -23.71
C GLY A 179 -2.78 3.27 -24.44
N VAL A 180 -3.91 2.76 -24.00
CA VAL A 180 -5.25 3.09 -24.54
C VAL A 180 -6.03 3.91 -23.54
N TYR A 181 -6.46 5.08 -23.92
CA TYR A 181 -7.32 5.95 -23.12
C TYR A 181 -8.71 6.01 -23.74
N ARG A 182 -9.72 5.55 -23.01
CA ARG A 182 -11.13 5.59 -23.40
C ARG A 182 -11.84 6.69 -22.61
N PHE A 183 -12.28 7.70 -23.30
CA PHE A 183 -13.04 8.81 -22.73
C PHE A 183 -14.49 8.40 -22.46
N ALA A 184 -15.11 8.92 -21.42
CA ALA A 184 -16.50 8.67 -21.07
C ALA A 184 -17.49 9.10 -22.18
N ASN A 185 -17.10 10.06 -23.02
CA ASN A 185 -17.89 10.53 -24.17
C ASN A 185 -17.84 9.59 -25.39
N GLY A 186 -17.14 8.44 -25.27
CA GLY A 186 -17.01 7.45 -26.33
C GLY A 186 -15.84 7.67 -27.29
N HIS A 187 -14.98 8.67 -27.05
CA HIS A 187 -13.74 8.82 -27.79
C HIS A 187 -12.68 7.85 -27.29
N CYS A 188 -11.64 7.61 -28.09
CA CYS A 188 -10.52 6.76 -27.74
C CYS A 188 -9.20 7.33 -28.26
N TYR A 189 -8.15 7.24 -27.48
CA TYR A 189 -6.78 7.47 -27.96
C TYR A 189 -5.95 6.22 -27.73
N GLU A 190 -5.26 5.78 -28.77
CA GLU A 190 -4.37 4.62 -28.78
C GLU A 190 -3.01 5.08 -29.29
N GLY A 191 -1.96 4.99 -28.48
CA GLY A 191 -0.64 5.47 -28.88
C GLY A 191 0.29 5.70 -27.72
N SER A 192 1.31 6.51 -27.98
CA SER A 192 2.35 6.82 -27.00
C SER A 192 1.99 8.02 -26.13
N TRP A 193 2.55 7.99 -24.91
CA TRP A 193 2.30 8.95 -23.83
C TRP A 193 3.61 9.37 -23.17
N HIS A 194 3.68 10.61 -22.78
CA HIS A 194 4.75 11.13 -21.93
C HIS A 194 4.18 12.03 -20.85
N GLU A 195 4.44 11.67 -19.58
CA GLU A 195 3.98 12.42 -18.40
C GLU A 195 2.49 12.82 -18.44
N GLY A 196 1.62 11.89 -18.83
CA GLY A 196 0.17 12.10 -18.87
C GLY A 196 -0.34 12.84 -20.11
N LYS A 197 0.54 13.14 -21.08
CA LYS A 197 0.18 13.80 -22.34
C LYS A 197 0.41 12.89 -23.53
N LYS A 198 -0.44 13.02 -24.54
CA LYS A 198 -0.22 12.34 -25.84
C LYS A 198 1.07 12.88 -26.43
N GLN A 199 2.03 12.00 -26.70
CA GLN A 199 3.35 12.35 -27.22
C GLN A 199 3.85 11.27 -28.15
N GLY A 200 4.40 11.65 -29.31
CA GLY A 200 4.83 10.72 -30.38
C GLY A 200 3.65 10.20 -31.18
N PHE A 201 3.73 8.97 -31.74
CA PHE A 201 2.71 8.48 -32.67
C PHE A 201 1.50 7.89 -31.97
N GLY A 202 0.32 8.08 -32.58
CA GLY A 202 -0.93 7.55 -32.09
C GLY A 202 -2.14 7.94 -32.92
N MET A 203 -3.28 7.36 -32.57
CA MET A 203 -4.54 7.54 -33.23
C MET A 203 -5.63 7.94 -32.23
N TYR A 204 -6.35 8.98 -32.54
CA TYR A 204 -7.54 9.44 -31.82
C TYR A 204 -8.79 9.11 -32.64
N THR A 205 -9.68 8.32 -32.07
CA THR A 205 -10.95 7.91 -32.67
C THR A 205 -12.09 8.64 -31.98
N PHE A 206 -12.90 9.36 -32.74
CA PHE A 206 -14.10 10.03 -32.26
C PHE A 206 -15.27 9.04 -32.13
N ARG A 207 -16.30 9.41 -31.36
CA ARG A 207 -17.50 8.58 -31.18
C ARG A 207 -18.23 8.23 -32.49
N ASN A 208 -18.19 9.13 -33.48
CA ASN A 208 -18.78 8.91 -34.83
C ASN A 208 -17.92 8.01 -35.73
N GLY A 209 -16.75 7.54 -35.25
CA GLY A 209 -15.83 6.70 -36.00
C GLY A 209 -14.74 7.47 -36.75
N ASP A 210 -14.83 8.80 -36.84
CA ASP A 210 -13.77 9.60 -37.46
C ASP A 210 -12.43 9.41 -36.73
N LYS A 211 -11.33 9.45 -37.49
CA LYS A 211 -9.97 9.23 -36.94
C LYS A 211 -9.07 10.41 -37.24
N ARG A 212 -8.25 10.75 -36.24
CA ARG A 212 -7.10 11.64 -36.40
C ARG A 212 -5.85 10.92 -35.91
N SER A 213 -4.88 10.76 -36.79
CA SER A 213 -3.64 10.02 -36.52
C SER A 213 -2.41 10.79 -36.99
N GLY A 214 -1.27 10.45 -36.41
CA GLY A 214 0.00 11.09 -36.74
C GLY A 214 0.88 11.26 -35.50
N GLU A 215 1.76 12.25 -35.59
CA GLU A 215 2.67 12.63 -34.51
C GLU A 215 1.99 13.66 -33.58
N TRP A 216 1.97 13.35 -32.30
CA TRP A 216 1.41 14.18 -31.22
C TRP A 216 2.52 14.85 -30.42
N ASP A 217 2.31 16.09 -30.05
CA ASP A 217 3.23 16.84 -29.21
C ASP A 217 2.42 17.57 -28.12
N PHE A 218 2.74 17.29 -26.85
CA PHE A 218 2.05 17.84 -25.67
C PHE A 218 0.50 17.78 -25.74
N GLY A 219 -0.05 16.71 -26.34
CA GLY A 219 -1.49 16.50 -26.43
C GLY A 219 -2.14 17.02 -27.72
N THR A 220 -1.40 17.72 -28.57
CA THR A 220 -1.87 18.28 -29.86
C THR A 220 -1.31 17.49 -31.03
N LEU A 221 -2.13 17.24 -32.05
CA LEU A 221 -1.66 16.62 -33.30
C LEU A 221 -0.78 17.62 -34.07
N LYS A 222 0.50 17.34 -34.18
CA LYS A 222 1.51 18.22 -34.82
C LYS A 222 1.64 17.92 -36.30
N SER A 223 1.82 16.62 -36.63
CA SER A 223 2.02 16.14 -38.00
C SER A 223 0.96 15.09 -38.31
N PRO A 224 -0.13 15.46 -39.03
CA PRO A 224 -1.15 14.47 -39.43
C PRO A 224 -0.56 13.43 -40.39
N LEU A 225 -0.84 12.15 -40.14
CA LEU A 225 -0.49 11.02 -40.98
C LEU A 225 -1.71 10.12 -41.13
N PRO A 226 -1.81 9.36 -42.23
CA PRO A 226 -2.92 8.43 -42.40
C PRO A 226 -2.88 7.32 -41.32
N PRO A 227 -4.04 6.73 -40.94
CA PRO A 227 -4.08 5.62 -40.00
C PRO A 227 -3.25 4.39 -40.41
N THR A 228 -3.00 4.25 -41.71
CA THR A 228 -2.18 3.17 -42.32
C THR A 228 -0.68 3.47 -42.34
N ASP A 229 -0.25 4.62 -41.81
CA ASP A 229 1.18 4.91 -41.69
C ASP A 229 1.85 3.90 -40.75
N PRO A 230 2.99 3.30 -41.13
CA PRO A 230 3.65 2.25 -40.35
C PRO A 230 4.04 2.68 -38.94
N SER A 231 4.32 3.98 -38.70
CA SER A 231 4.66 4.49 -37.37
C SER A 231 3.42 4.61 -36.47
N VAL A 232 2.31 5.03 -37.08
CA VAL A 232 1.01 5.08 -36.39
C VAL A 232 0.53 3.67 -36.06
N GLU A 233 0.57 2.74 -37.04
CA GLU A 233 0.14 1.35 -36.82
C GLU A 233 0.94 0.66 -35.71
N ARG A 234 2.26 0.81 -35.71
CA ARG A 234 3.13 0.25 -34.66
C ARG A 234 2.79 0.83 -33.27
N ALA A 235 2.55 2.14 -33.18
CA ALA A 235 2.22 2.77 -31.92
C ALA A 235 0.84 2.32 -31.40
N VAL A 236 -0.16 2.20 -32.27
CA VAL A 236 -1.49 1.70 -31.93
C VAL A 236 -1.40 0.22 -31.46
N GLN A 237 -0.70 -0.62 -32.20
CA GLN A 237 -0.52 -2.02 -31.81
C GLN A 237 0.24 -2.17 -30.48
N ALA A 238 1.26 -1.32 -30.23
CA ALA A 238 1.97 -1.30 -28.95
C ALA A 238 1.05 -0.88 -27.81
N ALA A 239 0.22 0.15 -28.03
CA ALA A 239 -0.75 0.61 -27.05
C ALA A 239 -1.80 -0.45 -26.70
N GLN A 240 -2.33 -1.15 -27.74
CA GLN A 240 -3.30 -2.23 -27.54
C GLN A 240 -2.69 -3.40 -26.76
N ARG A 241 -1.45 -3.81 -27.09
CA ARG A 241 -0.73 -4.86 -26.34
C ARG A 241 -0.47 -4.46 -24.90
N ALA A 242 -0.04 -3.22 -24.65
CA ALA A 242 0.19 -2.74 -23.30
C ALA A 242 -1.12 -2.74 -22.47
N ALA A 243 -2.23 -2.31 -23.08
CA ALA A 243 -3.54 -2.33 -22.45
C ALA A 243 -4.04 -3.76 -22.17
N GLU A 244 -3.87 -4.68 -23.11
CA GLU A 244 -4.20 -6.09 -22.93
C GLU A 244 -3.38 -6.72 -21.79
N ASN A 245 -2.07 -6.51 -21.80
CA ASN A 245 -1.19 -7.01 -20.75
C ASN A 245 -1.55 -6.44 -19.37
N ALA A 246 -1.98 -5.18 -19.29
CA ALA A 246 -2.44 -4.57 -18.04
C ALA A 246 -3.69 -5.26 -17.46
N PHE A 247 -4.56 -5.83 -18.30
CA PHE A 247 -5.72 -6.62 -17.84
C PHE A 247 -5.36 -8.07 -17.46
N HIS A 248 -4.22 -8.58 -17.94
CA HIS A 248 -3.76 -9.94 -17.67
C HIS A 248 -2.74 -10.03 -16.52
N LEU A 249 -2.56 -8.96 -15.77
CA LEU A 249 -1.71 -9.00 -14.56
C LEU A 249 -2.21 -10.05 -13.57
N PRO A 250 -1.30 -10.71 -12.83
CA PRO A 250 -1.67 -11.68 -11.81
C PRO A 250 -2.63 -11.09 -10.78
N ARG A 251 -3.62 -11.87 -10.36
CA ARG A 251 -4.56 -11.46 -9.31
C ARG A 251 -3.98 -11.74 -7.93
N VAL A 252 -4.03 -10.74 -7.06
CA VAL A 252 -3.52 -10.84 -5.68
C VAL A 252 -4.62 -10.98 -4.62
N ASP A 253 -5.89 -10.97 -5.04
CA ASP A 253 -7.05 -10.96 -4.15
C ASP A 253 -7.03 -12.11 -3.15
N GLU A 254 -6.71 -13.32 -3.61
CA GLU A 254 -6.69 -14.52 -2.77
C GLU A 254 -5.58 -14.47 -1.73
N GLN A 255 -4.37 -14.04 -2.13
CA GLN A 255 -3.22 -13.88 -1.23
C GLN A 255 -3.52 -12.80 -0.19
N VAL A 256 -4.05 -11.66 -0.62
CA VAL A 256 -4.47 -10.57 0.28
C VAL A 256 -5.53 -11.06 1.26
N HIS A 257 -6.55 -11.80 0.80
CA HIS A 257 -7.59 -12.35 1.68
C HIS A 257 -7.00 -13.30 2.74
N LYS A 258 -6.15 -14.24 2.34
CA LYS A 258 -5.47 -15.18 3.25
C LYS A 258 -4.66 -14.43 4.32
N VAL A 259 -3.93 -13.42 3.91
CA VAL A 259 -3.08 -12.61 4.80
C VAL A 259 -3.91 -11.77 5.77
N VAL A 260 -5.00 -11.14 5.32
CA VAL A 260 -5.92 -10.40 6.20
C VAL A 260 -6.55 -11.32 7.25
N MET A 261 -6.93 -12.54 6.88
CA MET A 261 -7.43 -13.53 7.83
C MET A 261 -6.37 -13.96 8.84
N ALA A 262 -5.11 -14.13 8.41
CA ALA A 262 -3.99 -14.41 9.30
C ALA A 262 -3.71 -13.25 10.26
N ALA A 263 -3.71 -12.01 9.77
CA ALA A 263 -3.54 -10.82 10.60
C ALA A 263 -4.65 -10.66 11.65
N ASN A 264 -5.90 -10.98 11.30
CA ASN A 264 -7.01 -10.97 12.26
C ASN A 264 -6.80 -12.03 13.37
N ARG A 265 -6.30 -13.24 13.02
CA ARG A 265 -5.98 -14.28 14.00
C ARG A 265 -4.83 -13.88 14.91
N ALA A 266 -3.74 -13.34 14.34
CA ALA A 266 -2.60 -12.85 15.10
C ALA A 266 -2.99 -11.73 16.08
N ALA A 267 -3.80 -10.78 15.66
CA ALA A 267 -4.33 -9.72 16.53
C ALA A 267 -5.22 -10.28 17.65
N THR A 268 -5.99 -11.34 17.39
CA THR A 268 -6.79 -12.00 18.45
C THR A 268 -5.87 -12.69 19.46
N ALA A 269 -4.83 -13.38 19.02
CA ALA A 269 -3.83 -14.02 19.90
C ALA A 269 -3.10 -12.93 20.73
N ALA A 270 -2.71 -11.82 20.10
CA ALA A 270 -2.08 -10.69 20.79
C ALA A 270 -2.94 -10.12 21.92
N ARG A 271 -4.25 -9.95 21.70
CA ARG A 271 -5.19 -9.48 22.76
C ARG A 271 -5.30 -10.47 23.90
N VAL A 272 -5.31 -11.79 23.60
CA VAL A 272 -5.33 -12.81 24.64
C VAL A 272 -4.04 -12.77 25.46
N ALA A 273 -2.88 -12.63 24.81
CA ALA A 273 -1.60 -12.49 25.51
C ALA A 273 -1.55 -11.22 26.36
N ALA A 274 -2.07 -10.10 25.85
CA ALA A 274 -2.17 -8.83 26.60
C ALA A 274 -3.05 -8.96 27.85
N ILE A 275 -4.21 -9.60 27.76
CA ILE A 275 -5.09 -9.86 28.92
C ILE A 275 -4.34 -10.67 29.98
N LYS A 276 -3.63 -11.73 29.60
CA LYS A 276 -2.83 -12.57 30.51
C LYS A 276 -1.68 -11.76 31.14
N ALA A 277 -1.00 -10.91 30.35
CA ALA A 277 0.05 -10.03 30.83
C ALA A 277 -0.43 -9.10 31.95
N VAL A 278 -1.60 -8.48 31.77
CA VAL A 278 -2.24 -7.62 32.78
C VAL A 278 -2.63 -8.42 34.02
N GLN A 279 -3.23 -9.60 33.85
CA GLN A 279 -3.59 -10.48 34.98
C GLN A 279 -2.35 -10.93 35.77
N ASN A 280 -1.28 -11.35 35.10
CA ASN A 280 -0.03 -11.73 35.76
C ASN A 280 0.54 -10.58 36.58
N ARG A 281 0.49 -9.36 36.07
CA ARG A 281 0.93 -8.17 36.80
C ARG A 281 0.07 -7.90 38.04
N MET A 282 -1.25 -8.02 37.92
CA MET A 282 -2.16 -7.86 39.06
C MET A 282 -1.95 -8.92 40.14
N ASP A 283 -1.63 -10.14 39.74
CA ASP A 283 -1.32 -11.27 40.64
C ASP A 283 0.11 -11.21 41.24
N GLY A 284 0.88 -10.18 40.93
CA GLY A 284 2.29 -10.05 41.38
C GLY A 284 3.23 -11.09 40.79
N LYS A 285 2.85 -11.72 39.66
CA LYS A 285 3.71 -12.67 38.95
C LYS A 285 4.70 -11.90 38.07
N PHE A 286 5.95 -12.33 38.08
CA PHE A 286 7.00 -11.70 37.29
C PHE A 286 7.16 -12.36 35.93
N CYS A 287 7.27 -11.52 34.89
CA CYS A 287 7.58 -11.95 33.53
C CYS A 287 9.11 -12.03 33.33
N ASP A 288 9.52 -12.78 32.30
CA ASP A 288 10.93 -12.96 31.87
C ASP A 288 11.54 -11.70 31.22
N THR A 289 11.18 -10.52 31.75
CA THR A 289 11.71 -9.22 31.28
C THR A 289 13.12 -8.91 31.79
N TYR A 290 13.69 -9.78 32.69
CA TYR A 290 14.91 -9.50 33.43
C TYR A 290 15.95 -10.64 33.43
N VAL A 291 16.01 -11.46 32.37
CA VAL A 291 17.08 -12.46 32.23
C VAL A 291 17.98 -12.14 31.06
#